data_a052da4b8eaa5f7caefbc54e9cb53317
#
_entry.id   a052da4b8eaa5f7caefbc54e9cb53317
#
_cell.length_a   1.000
_cell.length_b   1.000
_cell.length_c   1.000
_cell.angle_alpha   90.00
_cell.angle_beta   90.00
_cell.angle_gamma   90.00
#
_symmetry.space_group_name_H-M   'P 1'
#
loop_
_entity.id
_entity.type
_entity.pdbx_description
1 polymer ?
#
loop_
_entity_poly.entity_id
_entity_poly.type
_entity_poly.pdbx_seq_one_letter_code
_entity_poly.pdbx_strand_id
1 'polypeptide(L)'
;MKNQNTPRHYLFGISGWLPLRSAFLLLSTAAALLGAPLATQGGPVNFVITGSLATARNGHTATLLPNGKVLVAGGRNGNSILASAELYDPASGTWSATGSLATARAFHTATLLLNGKVLIVAGEGNGAPFVLASAELYDPASGTWSATGSLASARAGQPSGHTATLLPNGKVLVAGGGDINGIRASAELYDPASGTWSATGSLATARSGHTATLLPNGKVLAAGGGDGGSILASAELYDPASGTWSATGSLVFARFAHTATLLPNSKVLVAGGEGPFQSVLASAELYDPASGTWSATGSLVFARWTHTATLLPNGKALVAGGFSSFSGGELASAELYNMSQLDTTQPLLNISTRARVLTQDEVLIGGFIITGAQDKTVLIRGIGPSLTTFGIAMPLADPTLELHDHTSALITSNDNWRDSQQSQISATGLAPSSDSESVILATLAPGAYTAVLRGKAMTTGTGLVEVYDVDQNPNTQITNLSARGFVGTGDDVMIGGTIFRGSPGTAYRVLVRAIGPSLANMGVASPLLDPALSLHDANGNVITTDDNWKDSQQSEIAATGLAPTDDRESAVIVTLPGGAYTAIVRGVNGATGVGLVDVFNLH
;
A
#
# COMPACT_ATOMS: atom_id res chain seq x y z
N MET A 1 0.26 33.87 74.46
CA MET A 1 1.12 32.65 74.24
C MET A 1 0.53 31.86 73.12
N LYS A 2 1.41 31.49 72.20
CA LYS A 2 1.21 30.64 71.02
C LYS A 2 0.40 31.22 69.85
N ASN A 3 1.15 31.86 68.97
CA ASN A 3 0.89 31.98 67.51
C ASN A 3 0.79 30.57 66.87
N GLN A 4 -0.20 30.37 66.03
CA GLN A 4 -0.12 29.40 64.98
C GLN A 4 -0.50 30.04 63.63
N ASN A 5 0.51 30.31 62.84
CA ASN A 5 0.39 30.63 61.42
C ASN A 5 0.04 29.35 60.68
N THR A 6 -1.12 29.28 60.05
CA THR A 6 -1.46 28.33 59.02
C THR A 6 -1.35 29.02 57.65
N PRO A 7 -0.62 28.49 56.68
CA PRO A 7 -0.58 29.08 55.33
C PRO A 7 -1.90 28.77 54.61
N ARG A 8 -2.53 29.81 54.07
CA ARG A 8 -3.67 29.69 53.15
C ARG A 8 -3.18 29.12 51.85
N HIS A 9 -3.56 27.88 51.56
CA HIS A 9 -3.49 27.34 50.19
C HIS A 9 -4.54 28.04 49.35
N TYR A 10 -4.08 28.77 48.34
CA TYR A 10 -4.92 29.23 47.25
C TYR A 10 -5.23 28.02 46.36
N LEU A 11 -6.44 27.49 46.47
CA LEU A 11 -7.03 26.59 45.48
C LEU A 11 -7.36 27.42 44.24
N PHE A 12 -6.49 27.36 43.21
CA PHE A 12 -6.88 27.74 41.86
C PHE A 12 -7.89 26.70 41.40
N GLY A 13 -9.15 27.10 41.32
CA GLY A 13 -10.21 26.30 40.75
C GLY A 13 -9.95 26.10 39.26
N ILE A 14 -9.68 24.86 38.86
CA ILE A 14 -9.59 24.44 37.46
C ILE A 14 -11.03 24.28 36.96
N SER A 15 -11.63 25.35 36.44
CA SER A 15 -12.99 25.36 35.88
C SER A 15 -12.95 25.46 34.33
N GLY A 16 -12.12 24.69 33.64
CA GLY A 16 -11.98 24.79 32.17
C GLY A 16 -11.98 23.48 31.41
N TRP A 17 -12.40 22.35 32.00
CA TRP A 17 -12.23 21.03 31.44
C TRP A 17 -13.49 20.38 30.81
N LEU A 18 -14.64 21.03 30.87
CA LEU A 18 -15.91 20.47 30.38
C LEU A 18 -16.00 20.26 28.86
N PRO A 19 -15.44 21.11 27.98
CA PRO A 19 -15.62 20.94 26.53
C PRO A 19 -14.81 19.79 25.91
N LEU A 20 -13.65 19.43 26.49
CA LEU A 20 -12.89 18.28 26.00
C LEU A 20 -13.67 16.97 26.13
N ARG A 21 -14.40 16.79 27.23
CA ARG A 21 -15.23 15.61 27.47
C ARG A 21 -16.33 15.45 26.40
N SER A 22 -16.88 16.57 25.92
CA SER A 22 -17.94 16.56 24.90
C SER A 22 -17.42 16.16 23.52
N ALA A 23 -16.21 16.57 23.15
CA ALA A 23 -15.57 16.12 21.90
C ALA A 23 -15.27 14.61 21.93
N PHE A 24 -14.85 14.07 23.09
CA PHE A 24 -14.64 12.65 23.29
C PHE A 24 -15.92 11.81 23.20
N LEU A 25 -17.06 12.37 23.66
CA LEU A 25 -18.33 11.63 23.57
C LEU A 25 -18.75 11.38 22.12
N LEU A 26 -18.49 12.32 21.21
CA LEU A 26 -18.72 12.14 19.77
C LEU A 26 -17.80 11.07 19.16
N LEU A 27 -16.52 11.08 19.53
CA LEU A 27 -15.55 10.08 19.07
C LEU A 27 -15.83 8.69 19.65
N SER A 28 -16.25 8.60 20.93
CA SER A 28 -16.56 7.32 21.57
C SER A 28 -17.82 6.65 20.99
N THR A 29 -18.82 7.44 20.58
CA THR A 29 -20.02 6.89 19.89
C THR A 29 -19.71 6.40 18.50
N ALA A 30 -18.83 7.08 17.76
CA ALA A 30 -18.35 6.60 16.47
C ALA A 30 -17.51 5.31 16.59
N ALA A 31 -16.64 5.23 17.61
CA ALA A 31 -15.86 4.02 17.90
C ALA A 31 -16.74 2.84 18.31
N ALA A 32 -17.83 3.08 19.09
CA ALA A 32 -18.75 2.03 19.50
C ALA A 32 -19.58 1.47 18.31
N LEU A 33 -19.88 2.30 17.31
CA LEU A 33 -20.57 1.86 16.09
C LEU A 33 -19.64 1.13 15.09
N LEU A 34 -18.34 1.46 15.11
CA LEU A 34 -17.32 0.77 14.29
C LEU A 34 -16.75 -0.48 15.00
N GLY A 35 -17.01 -0.65 16.30
CA GLY A 35 -16.56 -1.78 17.12
C GLY A 35 -17.43 -3.03 17.04
N ALA A 36 -18.35 -3.15 16.07
CA ALA A 36 -18.88 -4.47 15.73
C ALA A 36 -17.69 -5.32 15.26
N PRO A 37 -17.46 -6.52 15.83
CA PRO A 37 -16.38 -7.36 15.37
C PRO A 37 -16.59 -7.60 13.88
N LEU A 38 -15.72 -7.03 13.03
CA LEU A 38 -15.52 -7.54 11.70
C LEU A 38 -15.28 -9.03 11.90
N ALA A 39 -16.22 -9.84 11.44
CA ALA A 39 -16.06 -11.28 11.43
C ALA A 39 -14.70 -11.53 10.80
N THR A 40 -13.74 -11.97 11.60
CA THR A 40 -12.45 -12.47 11.15
C THR A 40 -12.74 -13.67 10.26
N GLN A 41 -13.04 -13.43 9.00
CA GLN A 41 -12.97 -14.44 7.95
C GLN A 41 -11.48 -14.66 7.66
N GLY A 42 -10.84 -15.30 8.59
CA GLY A 42 -9.49 -15.77 8.52
C GLY A 42 -9.29 -16.74 9.67
N GLY A 43 -9.88 -17.93 9.56
CA GLY A 43 -9.37 -19.09 10.28
C GLY A 43 -7.89 -19.23 9.93
N PRO A 44 -7.07 -19.84 10.80
CA PRO A 44 -5.65 -20.03 10.52
C PRO A 44 -5.52 -20.66 9.13
N VAL A 45 -4.73 -20.04 8.24
CA VAL A 45 -4.39 -20.62 6.94
C VAL A 45 -3.48 -21.80 7.29
N ASN A 46 -4.10 -22.96 7.53
CA ASN A 46 -3.35 -24.18 7.81
C ASN A 46 -2.80 -24.70 6.48
N PHE A 47 -1.48 -24.74 6.34
CA PHE A 47 -0.86 -25.59 5.34
C PHE A 47 -1.23 -27.04 5.68
N VAL A 48 -1.91 -27.69 4.76
CA VAL A 48 -2.22 -29.10 4.87
C VAL A 48 -1.17 -29.87 4.07
N ILE A 49 -0.54 -30.85 4.71
CA ILE A 49 0.39 -31.74 4.03
C ILE A 49 -0.39 -32.50 2.95
N THR A 50 0.14 -32.49 1.73
CA THR A 50 -0.32 -33.30 0.60
C THR A 50 0.73 -34.35 0.25
N GLY A 51 0.51 -35.15 -0.78
CA GLY A 51 1.50 -36.11 -1.24
C GLY A 51 2.85 -35.49 -1.52
N SER A 52 3.93 -36.23 -1.36
CA SER A 52 5.30 -35.80 -1.61
C SER A 52 5.79 -36.25 -2.97
N LEU A 53 6.68 -35.45 -3.59
CA LEU A 53 7.45 -35.85 -4.77
C LEU A 53 8.23 -37.13 -4.47
N ALA A 54 8.33 -38.04 -5.44
CA ALA A 54 9.15 -39.24 -5.33
C ALA A 54 10.65 -38.91 -5.21
N THR A 55 11.07 -37.81 -5.82
CA THR A 55 12.46 -37.32 -5.74
C THR A 55 12.50 -35.87 -5.28
N ALA A 56 13.19 -35.61 -4.15
CA ALA A 56 13.44 -34.26 -3.68
C ALA A 56 14.21 -33.46 -4.73
N ARG A 57 13.83 -32.20 -4.97
CA ARG A 57 14.44 -31.39 -6.03
C ARG A 57 14.37 -29.88 -5.76
N ASN A 58 15.36 -29.15 -6.22
CA ASN A 58 15.35 -27.69 -6.33
C ASN A 58 15.72 -27.28 -7.76
N GLY A 59 15.54 -26.00 -8.13
CA GLY A 59 15.82 -25.51 -9.48
C GLY A 59 14.98 -26.20 -10.59
N HIS A 60 13.88 -26.83 -10.22
CA HIS A 60 12.88 -27.41 -11.13
C HIS A 60 11.86 -26.36 -11.53
N THR A 61 11.03 -26.70 -12.50
CA THR A 61 9.83 -25.91 -12.86
C THR A 61 8.57 -26.64 -12.49
N ALA A 62 7.50 -25.88 -12.16
CA ALA A 62 6.16 -26.38 -11.95
C ALA A 62 5.19 -25.65 -12.89
N THR A 63 4.39 -26.39 -13.66
CA THR A 63 3.49 -25.84 -14.68
C THR A 63 2.09 -26.43 -14.52
N LEU A 64 1.07 -25.60 -14.34
CA LEU A 64 -0.33 -26.03 -14.35
C LEU A 64 -0.73 -26.39 -15.78
N LEU A 65 -1.23 -27.59 -15.97
CA LEU A 65 -1.67 -28.12 -17.25
C LEU A 65 -3.17 -27.87 -17.48
N PRO A 66 -3.64 -27.90 -18.76
CA PRO A 66 -5.06 -27.70 -19.06
C PRO A 66 -6.02 -28.73 -18.41
N ASN A 67 -5.51 -29.92 -18.06
CA ASN A 67 -6.28 -30.96 -17.34
C ASN A 67 -6.32 -30.76 -15.81
N GLY A 68 -5.81 -29.64 -15.30
CA GLY A 68 -5.79 -29.32 -13.87
C GLY A 68 -4.66 -29.94 -13.07
N LYS A 69 -3.84 -30.84 -13.66
CA LYS A 69 -2.65 -31.39 -12.99
C LYS A 69 -1.48 -30.43 -13.07
N VAL A 70 -0.51 -30.59 -12.17
CA VAL A 70 0.73 -29.78 -12.18
C VAL A 70 1.90 -30.66 -12.61
N LEU A 71 2.56 -30.27 -13.70
CA LEU A 71 3.80 -30.88 -14.15
C LEU A 71 4.98 -30.31 -13.38
N VAL A 72 5.77 -31.15 -12.71
CA VAL A 72 7.07 -30.79 -12.17
C VAL A 72 8.15 -31.50 -12.98
N ALA A 73 9.12 -30.76 -13.51
CA ALA A 73 10.13 -31.29 -14.41
C ALA A 73 11.56 -30.87 -14.05
N GLY A 74 12.49 -31.80 -14.16
CA GLY A 74 13.92 -31.55 -13.96
C GLY A 74 14.30 -31.12 -12.55
N GLY A 75 15.27 -30.24 -12.43
CA GLY A 75 15.85 -29.76 -11.18
C GLY A 75 17.10 -30.52 -10.75
N ARG A 76 17.52 -30.33 -9.50
CA ARG A 76 18.70 -30.98 -8.92
C ARG A 76 18.32 -31.64 -7.59
N ASN A 77 18.95 -32.80 -7.30
CA ASN A 77 18.97 -33.44 -5.99
C ASN A 77 20.44 -33.55 -5.55
N GLY A 78 20.84 -32.74 -4.58
CA GLY A 78 22.24 -32.56 -4.28
C GLY A 78 23.03 -32.10 -5.50
N ASN A 79 24.05 -32.84 -5.91
CA ASN A 79 24.88 -32.54 -7.08
C ASN A 79 24.36 -33.14 -8.39
N SER A 80 23.29 -33.93 -8.35
CA SER A 80 22.76 -34.61 -9.53
C SER A 80 21.65 -33.79 -10.18
N ILE A 81 21.81 -33.44 -11.47
CA ILE A 81 20.76 -32.82 -12.27
C ILE A 81 19.81 -33.90 -12.80
N LEU A 82 18.52 -33.66 -12.69
CA LEU A 82 17.46 -34.64 -12.94
C LEU A 82 16.86 -34.50 -14.34
N ALA A 83 16.55 -35.63 -14.96
CA ALA A 83 15.70 -35.71 -16.13
C ALA A 83 14.25 -36.10 -15.80
N SER A 84 14.00 -36.60 -14.58
CA SER A 84 12.67 -37.07 -14.18
C SER A 84 11.65 -35.96 -14.12
N ALA A 85 10.41 -36.29 -14.43
CA ALA A 85 9.26 -35.43 -14.25
C ALA A 85 8.12 -36.18 -13.55
N GLU A 86 7.30 -35.45 -12.82
CA GLU A 86 6.19 -35.96 -12.02
C GLU A 86 4.95 -35.08 -12.20
N LEU A 87 3.77 -35.71 -12.11
CA LEU A 87 2.48 -35.02 -12.18
C LEU A 87 1.83 -35.05 -10.78
N TYR A 88 1.46 -33.88 -10.30
CA TYR A 88 0.60 -33.74 -9.12
C TYR A 88 -0.86 -33.68 -9.56
N ASP A 89 -1.71 -34.48 -8.93
CA ASP A 89 -3.15 -34.45 -9.12
C ASP A 89 -3.81 -33.77 -7.90
N PRO A 90 -4.35 -32.55 -8.05
CA PRO A 90 -4.97 -31.83 -6.93
C PRO A 90 -6.23 -32.52 -6.38
N ALA A 91 -6.93 -33.33 -7.21
CA ALA A 91 -8.16 -34.01 -6.77
C ALA A 91 -7.87 -35.14 -5.79
N SER A 92 -6.77 -35.87 -5.97
CA SER A 92 -6.34 -36.95 -5.09
C SER A 92 -5.26 -36.57 -4.09
N GLY A 93 -4.58 -35.41 -4.31
CA GLY A 93 -3.43 -35.01 -3.52
C GLY A 93 -2.18 -35.89 -3.75
N THR A 94 -2.10 -36.63 -4.86
CA THR A 94 -1.04 -37.60 -5.12
C THR A 94 -0.13 -37.21 -6.26
N TRP A 95 1.09 -37.75 -6.23
CA TRP A 95 2.09 -37.63 -7.29
C TRP A 95 2.21 -38.90 -8.09
N SER A 96 2.43 -38.78 -9.37
CA SER A 96 2.68 -39.90 -10.27
C SER A 96 3.81 -39.59 -11.22
N ALA A 97 4.63 -40.59 -11.56
CA ALA A 97 5.67 -40.41 -12.57
C ALA A 97 5.06 -40.16 -13.95
N THR A 98 5.75 -39.39 -14.78
CA THR A 98 5.46 -39.22 -16.21
C THR A 98 6.74 -39.42 -17.02
N GLY A 99 6.71 -39.23 -18.33
CA GLY A 99 7.90 -39.32 -19.16
C GLY A 99 9.03 -38.41 -18.69
N SER A 100 10.27 -38.84 -18.88
CA SER A 100 11.46 -38.06 -18.51
C SER A 100 11.95 -37.21 -19.70
N LEU A 101 12.53 -36.05 -19.40
CA LEU A 101 13.30 -35.23 -20.32
C LEU A 101 14.41 -36.05 -20.99
N ALA A 102 14.70 -35.81 -22.27
CA ALA A 102 15.84 -36.41 -22.94
C ALA A 102 17.18 -35.91 -22.37
N THR A 103 17.20 -34.62 -21.95
CA THR A 103 18.37 -34.01 -21.33
C THR A 103 18.03 -33.55 -19.90
N ALA A 104 18.74 -34.10 -18.91
CA ALA A 104 18.64 -33.65 -17.52
C ALA A 104 18.98 -32.17 -17.43
N ARG A 105 18.13 -31.39 -16.74
CA ARG A 105 18.30 -29.94 -16.62
C ARG A 105 17.77 -29.35 -15.32
N ALA A 106 18.43 -28.30 -14.86
CA ALA A 106 18.03 -27.46 -13.75
C ALA A 106 18.08 -25.97 -14.16
N PHE A 107 17.36 -25.08 -13.43
CA PHE A 107 17.32 -23.63 -13.69
C PHE A 107 16.91 -23.29 -15.14
N HIS A 108 16.12 -24.16 -15.75
CA HIS A 108 15.48 -23.97 -17.03
C HIS A 108 14.17 -23.20 -16.87
N THR A 109 13.59 -22.72 -17.96
CA THR A 109 12.24 -22.16 -17.98
C THR A 109 11.23 -23.16 -18.55
N ALA A 110 9.98 -23.07 -18.09
CA ALA A 110 8.85 -23.84 -18.60
C ALA A 110 7.70 -22.88 -18.96
N THR A 111 7.13 -23.06 -20.15
CA THR A 111 6.05 -22.23 -20.67
C THR A 111 4.95 -23.11 -21.25
N LEU A 112 3.71 -22.99 -20.70
CA LEU A 112 2.54 -23.61 -21.29
C LEU A 112 2.16 -22.87 -22.57
N LEU A 113 2.14 -23.58 -23.69
CA LEU A 113 1.81 -23.07 -25.02
C LEU A 113 0.29 -23.09 -25.25
N LEU A 114 -0.19 -22.31 -26.23
CA LEU A 114 -1.60 -22.28 -26.63
C LEU A 114 -2.15 -23.62 -27.11
N ASN A 115 -1.28 -24.51 -27.61
CA ASN A 115 -1.63 -25.88 -28.07
C ASN A 115 -1.68 -26.90 -26.89
N GLY A 116 -1.53 -26.45 -25.67
CA GLY A 116 -1.55 -27.27 -24.46
C GLY A 116 -0.26 -28.00 -24.13
N LYS A 117 0.77 -27.96 -24.97
CA LYS A 117 2.10 -28.52 -24.66
C LYS A 117 2.91 -27.60 -23.80
N VAL A 118 3.90 -28.14 -23.07
CA VAL A 118 4.81 -27.33 -22.23
C VAL A 118 6.18 -27.28 -22.89
N LEU A 119 6.64 -26.07 -23.22
CA LEU A 119 7.99 -25.82 -23.74
C LEU A 119 8.95 -25.68 -22.57
N ILE A 120 9.99 -26.51 -22.52
CA ILE A 120 11.12 -26.40 -21.61
C ILE A 120 12.33 -25.89 -22.41
N VAL A 121 13.01 -24.86 -21.86
CA VAL A 121 14.12 -24.19 -22.58
C VAL A 121 15.35 -24.06 -21.71
N ALA A 122 16.53 -24.41 -22.28
CA ALA A 122 17.84 -24.05 -21.73
C ALA A 122 18.10 -24.65 -20.33
N GLY A 123 18.81 -23.93 -19.46
CA GLY A 123 19.18 -24.37 -18.13
C GLY A 123 20.57 -24.99 -18.04
N GLU A 124 20.89 -25.58 -16.90
CA GLU A 124 22.13 -26.31 -16.64
C GLU A 124 21.93 -27.81 -16.86
N GLY A 125 22.91 -28.48 -17.45
CA GLY A 125 22.94 -29.91 -17.69
C GLY A 125 24.06 -30.64 -16.99
N ASN A 126 23.97 -31.99 -16.96
CA ASN A 126 25.07 -32.86 -16.53
C ASN A 126 26.15 -32.94 -17.61
N GLY A 127 27.37 -32.54 -17.31
CA GLY A 127 28.50 -32.62 -18.25
C GLY A 127 28.57 -31.45 -19.23
N ALA A 128 29.59 -31.45 -20.09
CA ALA A 128 29.80 -30.38 -21.06
C ALA A 128 28.89 -30.55 -22.31
N PRO A 129 28.26 -29.48 -22.82
CA PRO A 129 28.26 -28.12 -22.22
C PRO A 129 27.37 -28.05 -21.01
N PHE A 130 27.88 -27.50 -19.90
CA PHE A 130 27.12 -27.36 -18.67
C PHE A 130 25.93 -26.40 -18.78
N VAL A 131 25.93 -25.51 -19.78
CA VAL A 131 24.85 -24.59 -20.12
C VAL A 131 24.19 -25.01 -21.40
N LEU A 132 22.88 -25.20 -21.39
CA LEU A 132 22.13 -25.77 -22.49
C LEU A 132 21.54 -24.68 -23.39
N ALA A 133 21.52 -24.97 -24.73
CA ALA A 133 20.72 -24.24 -25.70
C ALA A 133 19.48 -25.04 -26.12
N SER A 134 19.44 -26.35 -25.81
CA SER A 134 18.37 -27.25 -26.24
C SER A 134 17.03 -26.94 -25.61
N ALA A 135 15.96 -27.25 -26.32
CA ALA A 135 14.60 -27.18 -25.84
C ALA A 135 13.84 -28.46 -26.09
N GLU A 136 12.85 -28.75 -25.28
CA GLU A 136 12.00 -29.95 -25.35
C GLU A 136 10.54 -29.57 -25.13
N LEU A 137 9.64 -30.32 -25.75
CA LEU A 137 8.18 -30.17 -25.60
C LEU A 137 7.62 -31.38 -24.85
N TYR A 138 6.88 -31.11 -23.78
CA TYR A 138 6.04 -32.11 -23.09
C TYR A 138 4.62 -32.08 -23.65
N ASP A 139 4.13 -33.25 -24.02
CA ASP A 139 2.73 -33.45 -24.41
C ASP A 139 1.93 -34.07 -23.27
N PRO A 140 1.00 -33.31 -22.64
CA PRO A 140 0.22 -33.83 -21.53
C PRO A 140 -0.74 -34.97 -21.91
N ALA A 141 -1.13 -35.07 -23.16
CA ALA A 141 -2.05 -36.13 -23.62
C ALA A 141 -1.37 -37.50 -23.67
N SER A 142 -0.10 -37.56 -24.08
CA SER A 142 0.67 -38.80 -24.16
C SER A 142 1.61 -39.02 -22.98
N GLY A 143 1.90 -37.97 -22.21
CA GLY A 143 2.89 -38.00 -21.14
C GLY A 143 4.33 -38.09 -21.63
N THR A 144 4.61 -37.72 -22.89
CA THR A 144 5.91 -37.90 -23.52
C THR A 144 6.61 -36.58 -23.82
N TRP A 145 7.92 -36.65 -23.97
CA TRP A 145 8.79 -35.53 -24.34
C TRP A 145 9.28 -35.70 -25.78
N SER A 146 9.43 -34.60 -26.50
CA SER A 146 10.00 -34.55 -27.83
C SER A 146 10.97 -33.38 -27.95
N ALA A 147 12.06 -33.57 -28.70
CA ALA A 147 12.98 -32.47 -29.03
C ALA A 147 12.28 -31.44 -29.94
N THR A 148 12.69 -30.18 -29.78
CA THR A 148 12.33 -29.08 -30.68
C THR A 148 13.60 -28.27 -31.04
N GLY A 149 13.47 -27.19 -31.80
CA GLY A 149 14.60 -26.33 -32.13
C GLY A 149 15.34 -25.82 -30.89
N SER A 150 16.63 -25.56 -31.05
CA SER A 150 17.49 -25.03 -30.00
C SER A 150 17.70 -23.52 -30.14
N LEU A 151 17.90 -22.81 -29.04
CA LEU A 151 18.37 -21.42 -29.01
C LEU A 151 19.69 -21.29 -29.77
N ALA A 152 19.94 -20.15 -30.41
CA ALA A 152 21.24 -19.83 -31.00
C ALA A 152 22.32 -19.66 -29.92
N SER A 153 21.93 -19.30 -28.71
CA SER A 153 22.84 -19.12 -27.57
C SER A 153 22.37 -19.88 -26.35
N ALA A 154 23.23 -20.71 -25.76
CA ALA A 154 22.99 -21.36 -24.48
C ALA A 154 22.76 -20.35 -23.38
N ARG A 155 21.82 -20.64 -22.45
CA ARG A 155 21.42 -19.74 -21.37
C ARG A 155 21.14 -20.51 -20.08
N ALA A 156 21.82 -20.13 -19.04
CA ALA A 156 21.55 -20.57 -17.68
C ALA A 156 21.86 -19.42 -16.71
N GLY A 157 21.83 -19.68 -15.46
CA GLY A 157 22.26 -18.76 -14.44
C GLY A 157 21.76 -19.22 -13.06
N GLN A 158 22.67 -19.26 -12.09
CA GLN A 158 22.32 -19.48 -10.70
C GLN A 158 22.27 -18.16 -9.96
N PRO A 159 21.26 -17.94 -9.10
CA PRO A 159 20.07 -18.77 -8.83
C PRO A 159 18.91 -18.50 -9.78
N SER A 160 19.04 -17.57 -10.73
CA SER A 160 18.00 -17.19 -11.69
C SER A 160 18.63 -16.70 -12.98
N GLY A 161 18.22 -17.29 -14.08
CA GLY A 161 18.84 -17.09 -15.38
C GLY A 161 18.05 -16.15 -16.31
N HIS A 162 17.72 -16.71 -17.48
CA HIS A 162 16.87 -16.08 -18.49
C HIS A 162 15.40 -16.14 -18.11
N THR A 163 14.59 -15.37 -18.82
CA THR A 163 13.12 -15.43 -18.73
C THR A 163 12.52 -15.99 -20.01
N ALA A 164 11.34 -16.62 -19.90
CA ALA A 164 10.53 -17.07 -21.02
C ALA A 164 9.08 -16.60 -20.83
N THR A 165 8.53 -15.89 -21.83
CA THR A 165 7.20 -15.28 -21.75
C THR A 165 6.40 -15.63 -23.00
N LEU A 166 5.22 -16.25 -22.81
CA LEU A 166 4.26 -16.48 -23.90
C LEU A 166 3.65 -15.14 -24.34
N LEU A 167 3.76 -14.82 -25.60
CA LEU A 167 3.23 -13.60 -26.22
C LEU A 167 1.80 -13.81 -26.73
N PRO A 168 1.01 -12.73 -26.95
CA PRO A 168 -0.35 -12.83 -27.48
C PRO A 168 -0.44 -13.49 -28.86
N ASN A 169 0.64 -13.43 -29.67
CA ASN A 169 0.72 -14.09 -30.99
C ASN A 169 1.09 -15.57 -30.90
N GLY A 170 1.16 -16.15 -29.70
CA GLY A 170 1.49 -17.57 -29.48
C GLY A 170 2.98 -17.90 -29.50
N LYS A 171 3.88 -16.96 -29.84
CA LYS A 171 5.32 -17.16 -29.75
C LYS A 171 5.82 -17.03 -28.33
N VAL A 172 6.98 -17.60 -28.00
CA VAL A 172 7.61 -17.46 -26.69
C VAL A 172 8.86 -16.59 -26.82
N LEU A 173 8.87 -15.47 -26.08
CA LEU A 173 10.06 -14.61 -25.95
C LEU A 173 10.98 -15.17 -24.87
N VAL A 174 12.23 -15.45 -25.22
CA VAL A 174 13.30 -15.75 -24.27
C VAL A 174 14.28 -14.59 -24.26
N ALA A 175 14.59 -14.04 -23.07
CA ALA A 175 15.44 -12.86 -22.95
C ALA A 175 16.45 -12.98 -21.81
N GLY A 176 17.64 -12.40 -22.00
CA GLY A 176 18.69 -12.32 -20.99
C GLY A 176 19.27 -13.67 -20.58
N GLY A 177 19.68 -13.78 -19.30
CA GLY A 177 20.42 -14.91 -18.76
C GLY A 177 21.90 -14.83 -19.13
N GLY A 178 22.64 -15.92 -18.94
CA GLY A 178 24.07 -15.94 -19.25
C GLY A 178 24.60 -17.33 -19.48
N ASP A 179 25.88 -17.38 -19.80
CA ASP A 179 26.68 -18.59 -19.88
C ASP A 179 28.08 -18.31 -19.31
N ILE A 180 29.05 -19.21 -19.53
CA ILE A 180 30.43 -19.05 -19.09
C ILE A 180 31.14 -17.81 -19.67
N ASN A 181 30.60 -17.19 -20.71
CA ASN A 181 31.14 -15.99 -21.36
C ASN A 181 30.52 -14.70 -20.85
N GLY A 182 29.55 -14.77 -19.93
CA GLY A 182 28.93 -13.61 -19.29
C GLY A 182 27.42 -13.48 -19.48
N ILE A 183 26.89 -12.37 -18.94
CA ILE A 183 25.46 -12.05 -18.99
C ILE A 183 25.08 -11.49 -20.37
N ARG A 184 23.91 -11.85 -20.85
CA ARG A 184 23.44 -11.54 -22.19
C ARG A 184 22.34 -10.49 -22.22
N ALA A 185 22.38 -9.66 -23.27
CA ALA A 185 21.27 -8.76 -23.64
C ALA A 185 20.38 -9.38 -24.74
N SER A 186 20.85 -10.41 -25.43
CA SER A 186 20.13 -10.97 -26.57
C SER A 186 18.80 -11.61 -26.20
N ALA A 187 17.83 -11.53 -27.11
CA ALA A 187 16.54 -12.20 -26.98
C ALA A 187 16.20 -12.98 -28.25
N GLU A 188 15.44 -14.05 -28.11
CA GLU A 188 15.02 -14.95 -29.16
C GLU A 188 13.54 -15.28 -29.03
N LEU A 189 12.89 -15.50 -30.18
CA LEU A 189 11.49 -15.90 -30.29
C LEU A 189 11.38 -17.36 -30.73
N TYR A 190 10.68 -18.17 -29.97
CA TYR A 190 10.26 -19.51 -30.39
C TYR A 190 8.91 -19.44 -31.06
N ASP A 191 8.81 -20.08 -32.22
CA ASP A 191 7.56 -20.27 -32.97
C ASP A 191 7.07 -21.72 -32.79
N PRO A 192 5.99 -21.96 -32.03
CA PRO A 192 5.48 -23.31 -31.80
C PRO A 192 4.93 -24.00 -33.04
N ALA A 193 4.57 -23.24 -34.09
CA ALA A 193 4.04 -23.82 -35.34
C ALA A 193 5.15 -24.46 -36.19
N SER A 194 6.33 -23.87 -36.22
CA SER A 194 7.49 -24.39 -36.96
C SER A 194 8.49 -25.14 -36.09
N GLY A 195 8.42 -24.96 -34.75
CA GLY A 195 9.41 -25.49 -33.81
C GLY A 195 10.78 -24.80 -33.91
N THR A 196 10.86 -23.60 -34.48
CA THR A 196 12.12 -22.88 -34.72
C THR A 196 12.29 -21.64 -33.89
N TRP A 197 13.54 -21.22 -33.73
CA TRP A 197 13.93 -19.98 -33.04
C TRP A 197 14.37 -18.92 -34.04
N SER A 198 14.09 -17.67 -33.73
CA SER A 198 14.56 -16.51 -34.49
C SER A 198 15.03 -15.42 -33.54
N ALA A 199 16.10 -14.71 -33.95
CA ALA A 199 16.54 -13.54 -33.18
C ALA A 199 15.48 -12.44 -33.20
N THR A 200 15.42 -11.66 -32.10
CA THR A 200 14.65 -10.43 -32.03
C THR A 200 15.50 -9.32 -31.43
N GLY A 201 14.95 -8.11 -31.18
CA GLY A 201 15.68 -7.02 -30.57
C GLY A 201 16.29 -7.42 -29.21
N SER A 202 17.47 -6.87 -28.92
CA SER A 202 18.18 -7.11 -27.67
C SER A 202 17.78 -6.06 -26.62
N LEU A 203 17.79 -6.45 -25.34
CA LEU A 203 17.75 -5.54 -24.20
C LEU A 203 18.86 -4.48 -24.34
N ALA A 204 18.63 -3.27 -23.88
CA ALA A 204 19.67 -2.23 -23.83
C ALA A 204 20.75 -2.59 -22.79
N THR A 205 20.35 -3.25 -21.70
CA THR A 205 21.26 -3.71 -20.65
C THR A 205 21.19 -5.23 -20.52
N ALA A 206 22.34 -5.91 -20.63
CA ALA A 206 22.44 -7.33 -20.35
C ALA A 206 21.97 -7.62 -18.94
N ARG A 207 21.13 -8.66 -18.73
CA ARG A 207 20.59 -8.97 -17.40
C ARG A 207 20.30 -10.45 -17.20
N SER A 208 20.54 -10.90 -15.98
CA SER A 208 20.14 -12.21 -15.47
C SER A 208 19.40 -12.03 -14.15
N GLY A 209 18.58 -13.00 -13.73
CA GLY A 209 17.82 -12.88 -12.48
C GLY A 209 16.82 -11.74 -12.45
N HIS A 210 16.47 -11.23 -13.62
CA HIS A 210 15.38 -10.27 -13.83
C HIS A 210 14.04 -11.01 -13.92
N THR A 211 12.96 -10.26 -13.82
CA THR A 211 11.61 -10.78 -14.10
C THR A 211 11.13 -10.29 -15.47
N ALA A 212 10.30 -11.08 -16.14
CA ALA A 212 9.59 -10.69 -17.35
C ALA A 212 8.10 -10.96 -17.20
N THR A 213 7.29 -9.94 -17.39
CA THR A 213 5.84 -9.99 -17.18
C THR A 213 5.10 -9.49 -18.41
N LEU A 214 4.21 -10.31 -18.98
CA LEU A 214 3.32 -9.88 -20.04
C LEU A 214 2.27 -8.92 -19.46
N LEU A 215 2.19 -7.73 -20.03
CA LEU A 215 1.25 -6.67 -19.65
C LEU A 215 -0.05 -6.77 -20.46
N PRO A 216 -1.16 -6.19 -19.97
CA PRO A 216 -2.44 -6.19 -20.68
C PRO A 216 -2.41 -5.53 -22.06
N ASN A 217 -1.48 -4.60 -22.30
CA ASN A 217 -1.25 -3.95 -23.60
C ASN A 217 -0.43 -4.81 -24.58
N GLY A 218 -0.11 -6.07 -24.22
CA GLY A 218 0.63 -7.02 -25.05
C GLY A 218 2.15 -6.84 -25.01
N LYS A 219 2.69 -5.81 -24.36
CA LYS A 219 4.14 -5.64 -24.17
C LYS A 219 4.66 -6.51 -23.02
N VAL A 220 5.97 -6.78 -22.99
CA VAL A 220 6.60 -7.51 -21.89
C VAL A 220 7.50 -6.57 -21.11
N LEU A 221 7.26 -6.46 -19.80
CA LEU A 221 8.08 -5.72 -18.87
C LEU A 221 9.23 -6.61 -18.38
N ALA A 222 10.48 -6.24 -18.67
CA ALA A 222 11.67 -6.80 -18.03
C ALA A 222 12.14 -5.84 -16.92
N ALA A 223 12.28 -6.31 -15.69
CA ALA A 223 12.59 -5.45 -14.55
C ALA A 223 13.72 -6.02 -13.70
N GLY A 224 14.64 -5.15 -13.27
CA GLY A 224 15.75 -5.47 -12.38
C GLY A 224 16.74 -6.49 -12.95
N GLY A 225 17.25 -7.36 -12.09
CA GLY A 225 18.29 -8.34 -12.38
C GLY A 225 19.69 -7.82 -12.10
N GLY A 226 20.71 -8.52 -12.62
CA GLY A 226 22.10 -8.12 -12.53
C GLY A 226 22.79 -8.23 -13.90
N ASP A 227 23.76 -7.36 -14.17
CA ASP A 227 24.56 -7.33 -15.40
C ASP A 227 25.91 -8.05 -15.27
N GLY A 228 26.18 -8.64 -14.12
CA GLY A 228 27.44 -9.30 -13.76
C GLY A 228 28.39 -8.42 -12.95
N GLY A 229 28.15 -7.11 -12.87
CA GLY A 229 28.89 -6.16 -12.04
C GLY A 229 28.03 -5.45 -11.01
N SER A 230 26.74 -5.25 -11.34
CA SER A 230 25.81 -4.48 -10.53
C SER A 230 24.41 -5.11 -10.51
N ILE A 231 23.68 -4.88 -9.43
CA ILE A 231 22.24 -5.14 -9.36
C ILE A 231 21.51 -3.95 -9.97
N LEU A 232 20.54 -4.23 -10.83
CA LEU A 232 19.86 -3.23 -11.66
C LEU A 232 18.54 -2.76 -11.05
N ALA A 233 18.30 -1.44 -11.14
CA ALA A 233 16.99 -0.85 -10.95
C ALA A 233 16.26 -0.59 -12.27
N SER A 234 16.97 -0.63 -13.40
CA SER A 234 16.39 -0.33 -14.72
C SER A 234 15.35 -1.35 -15.14
N ALA A 235 14.34 -0.87 -15.88
CA ALA A 235 13.35 -1.72 -16.51
C ALA A 235 13.17 -1.34 -17.99
N GLU A 236 12.78 -2.33 -18.79
CA GLU A 236 12.60 -2.19 -20.24
C GLU A 236 11.31 -2.88 -20.69
N LEU A 237 10.70 -2.33 -21.73
CA LEU A 237 9.49 -2.87 -22.36
C LEU A 237 9.83 -3.45 -23.74
N TYR A 238 9.51 -4.72 -23.95
CA TYR A 238 9.53 -5.35 -25.27
C TYR A 238 8.19 -5.16 -25.97
N ASP A 239 8.22 -4.67 -27.18
CA ASP A 239 7.06 -4.55 -28.04
C ASP A 239 7.08 -5.69 -29.09
N PRO A 240 6.14 -6.68 -28.99
CA PRO A 240 6.12 -7.79 -29.93
C PRO A 240 5.78 -7.41 -31.38
N ALA A 241 5.15 -6.24 -31.59
CA ALA A 241 4.78 -5.78 -32.93
C ALA A 241 6.00 -5.25 -33.70
N SER A 242 6.91 -4.56 -33.06
CA SER A 242 8.14 -4.03 -33.65
C SER A 242 9.34 -4.93 -33.41
N GLY A 243 9.29 -5.85 -32.46
CA GLY A 243 10.42 -6.66 -32.04
C GLY A 243 11.52 -5.87 -31.32
N THR A 244 11.19 -4.72 -30.72
CA THR A 244 12.18 -3.82 -30.11
C THR A 244 11.97 -3.65 -28.62
N TRP A 245 13.04 -3.29 -27.90
CA TRP A 245 13.02 -2.90 -26.50
C TRP A 245 13.10 -1.38 -26.36
N SER A 246 12.43 -0.84 -25.35
CA SER A 246 12.48 0.56 -24.98
C SER A 246 12.58 0.70 -23.47
N ALA A 247 13.29 1.71 -23.00
CA ALA A 247 13.36 2.02 -21.56
C ALA A 247 11.98 2.42 -21.03
N THR A 248 11.73 2.11 -19.76
CA THR A 248 10.60 2.61 -18.96
C THR A 248 11.11 3.09 -17.61
N GLY A 249 10.22 3.52 -16.71
CA GLY A 249 10.60 3.93 -15.36
C GLY A 249 11.44 2.87 -14.63
N SER A 250 12.34 3.30 -13.76
CA SER A 250 13.18 2.42 -12.96
C SER A 250 12.54 2.11 -11.61
N LEU A 251 12.79 0.92 -11.07
CA LEU A 251 12.54 0.54 -9.69
C LEU A 251 13.20 1.56 -8.73
N VAL A 252 12.59 1.80 -7.59
CA VAL A 252 13.18 2.63 -6.52
C VAL A 252 14.40 1.91 -5.92
N PHE A 253 14.29 0.58 -5.75
CA PHE A 253 15.39 -0.24 -5.24
C PHE A 253 15.83 -1.26 -6.30
N ALA A 254 17.12 -1.23 -6.64
CA ALA A 254 17.74 -2.26 -7.47
C ALA A 254 17.56 -3.63 -6.83
N ARG A 255 17.15 -4.63 -7.63
CA ARG A 255 16.86 -5.98 -7.12
C ARG A 255 17.12 -7.08 -8.12
N PHE A 256 17.57 -8.23 -7.60
CA PHE A 256 17.90 -9.45 -8.31
C PHE A 256 17.16 -10.63 -7.69
N ALA A 257 16.78 -11.64 -8.46
CA ALA A 257 16.09 -12.85 -7.97
C ALA A 257 14.84 -12.55 -7.11
N HIS A 258 14.14 -11.50 -7.48
CA HIS A 258 12.83 -11.10 -6.95
C HIS A 258 11.70 -11.76 -7.73
N THR A 259 10.48 -11.60 -7.29
CA THR A 259 9.29 -12.04 -8.04
C THR A 259 8.54 -10.86 -8.63
N ALA A 260 7.85 -11.11 -9.76
CA ALA A 260 6.91 -10.17 -10.36
C ALA A 260 5.58 -10.88 -10.66
N THR A 261 4.48 -10.24 -10.30
CA THR A 261 3.13 -10.79 -10.47
C THR A 261 2.21 -9.73 -11.07
N LEU A 262 1.62 -10.02 -12.24
CA LEU A 262 0.58 -9.17 -12.80
C LEU A 262 -0.68 -9.30 -11.96
N LEU A 263 -1.16 -8.19 -11.46
CA LEU A 263 -2.33 -8.11 -10.61
C LEU A 263 -3.61 -7.84 -11.41
N PRO A 264 -4.81 -8.15 -10.90
CA PRO A 264 -6.08 -7.87 -11.58
C PRO A 264 -6.32 -6.40 -11.96
N ASN A 265 -5.72 -5.45 -11.23
CA ASN A 265 -5.76 -4.02 -11.56
C ASN A 265 -4.76 -3.60 -12.65
N SER A 266 -4.21 -4.56 -13.38
CA SER A 266 -3.22 -4.34 -14.46
C SER A 266 -1.85 -3.81 -14.01
N LYS A 267 -1.59 -3.61 -12.72
CA LYS A 267 -0.27 -3.27 -12.20
C LYS A 267 0.57 -4.52 -11.98
N VAL A 268 1.90 -4.37 -12.00
CA VAL A 268 2.82 -5.47 -11.71
C VAL A 268 3.41 -5.27 -10.31
N LEU A 269 3.13 -6.21 -9.41
CA LEU A 269 3.75 -6.29 -8.10
C LEU A 269 5.13 -6.92 -8.24
N VAL A 270 6.15 -6.22 -7.75
CA VAL A 270 7.51 -6.75 -7.57
C VAL A 270 7.80 -6.83 -6.09
N ALA A 271 8.28 -7.97 -5.60
CA ALA A 271 8.49 -8.19 -4.17
C ALA A 271 9.83 -8.87 -3.86
N GLY A 272 10.47 -8.45 -2.77
CA GLY A 272 11.69 -9.04 -2.25
C GLY A 272 12.89 -8.97 -3.21
N GLY A 273 13.73 -9.98 -3.15
CA GLY A 273 14.95 -10.11 -3.94
C GLY A 273 16.21 -9.74 -3.17
N GLU A 274 17.33 -9.82 -3.86
CA GLU A 274 18.63 -9.32 -3.42
C GLU A 274 18.82 -7.89 -3.90
N GLY A 275 19.21 -7.00 -3.00
CA GLY A 275 19.62 -5.63 -3.27
C GLY A 275 21.14 -5.47 -3.28
N PRO A 276 21.64 -4.24 -3.52
CA PRO A 276 23.08 -3.94 -3.44
C PRO A 276 23.68 -4.34 -2.09
N PHE A 277 24.98 -4.63 -2.10
CA PHE A 277 25.76 -5.02 -0.91
C PHE A 277 25.25 -6.29 -0.21
N GLN A 278 24.69 -7.24 -0.98
CA GLN A 278 24.15 -8.49 -0.45
C GLN A 278 23.04 -8.28 0.58
N SER A 279 22.25 -7.23 0.42
CA SER A 279 21.06 -7.00 1.26
C SER A 279 19.89 -7.85 0.76
N VAL A 280 19.21 -8.56 1.66
CA VAL A 280 17.94 -9.24 1.31
C VAL A 280 16.79 -8.27 1.54
N LEU A 281 15.95 -8.09 0.54
CA LEU A 281 14.91 -7.08 0.55
C LEU A 281 13.58 -7.64 1.06
N ALA A 282 12.91 -6.87 1.93
CA ALA A 282 11.51 -7.04 2.25
C ALA A 282 10.62 -6.11 1.40
N SER A 283 11.19 -5.05 0.82
CA SER A 283 10.43 -4.04 0.10
C SER A 283 9.74 -4.61 -1.13
N ALA A 284 8.56 -4.05 -1.44
CA ALA A 284 7.84 -4.33 -2.67
C ALA A 284 7.45 -3.03 -3.37
N GLU A 285 7.27 -3.12 -4.69
CA GLU A 285 6.96 -1.99 -5.57
C GLU A 285 5.88 -2.38 -6.58
N LEU A 286 5.10 -1.41 -7.03
CA LEU A 286 4.11 -1.55 -8.08
C LEU A 286 4.54 -0.78 -9.31
N TYR A 287 4.56 -1.45 -10.45
CA TYR A 287 4.68 -0.82 -11.77
C TYR A 287 3.30 -0.53 -12.34
N ASP A 288 3.09 0.69 -12.77
CA ASP A 288 1.88 1.11 -13.48
C ASP A 288 2.16 1.17 -14.99
N PRO A 289 1.60 0.25 -15.81
CA PRO A 289 1.83 0.26 -17.26
C PRO A 289 1.26 1.45 -18.00
N ALA A 290 0.28 2.17 -17.43
CA ALA A 290 -0.33 3.33 -18.05
C ALA A 290 0.58 4.56 -18.00
N SER A 291 1.26 4.77 -16.88
CA SER A 291 2.20 5.89 -16.67
C SER A 291 3.66 5.51 -16.93
N GLY A 292 3.99 4.22 -16.92
CA GLY A 292 5.36 3.73 -16.98
C GLY A 292 6.16 4.00 -15.70
N THR A 293 5.51 4.22 -14.56
CA THR A 293 6.15 4.60 -13.30
C THR A 293 6.08 3.50 -12.24
N TRP A 294 7.00 3.58 -11.28
CA TRP A 294 7.06 2.70 -10.12
C TRP A 294 6.66 3.45 -8.85
N SER A 295 6.00 2.75 -7.95
CA SER A 295 5.64 3.27 -6.62
C SER A 295 5.91 2.21 -5.56
N ALA A 296 6.37 2.63 -4.39
CA ALA A 296 6.50 1.73 -3.25
C ALA A 296 5.12 1.22 -2.82
N THR A 297 5.09 -0.01 -2.29
CA THR A 297 3.90 -0.61 -1.68
C THR A 297 4.27 -1.30 -0.38
N GLY A 298 3.31 -1.96 0.28
CA GLY A 298 3.54 -2.68 1.53
C GLY A 298 4.66 -3.71 1.41
N SER A 299 5.55 -3.77 2.40
CA SER A 299 6.68 -4.70 2.44
C SER A 299 6.27 -6.09 2.92
N LEU A 300 7.04 -7.10 2.57
CA LEU A 300 7.00 -8.43 3.17
C LEU A 300 7.36 -8.32 4.66
N VAL A 301 6.79 -9.18 5.49
CA VAL A 301 7.16 -9.32 6.90
C VAL A 301 8.58 -9.86 7.04
N PHE A 302 8.92 -10.83 6.19
CA PHE A 302 10.29 -11.39 6.16
C PHE A 302 10.95 -11.09 4.82
N ALA A 303 12.12 -10.42 4.87
CA ALA A 303 12.97 -10.24 3.70
C ALA A 303 13.29 -11.60 3.07
N ARG A 304 13.20 -11.70 1.74
CA ARG A 304 13.41 -12.97 1.03
C ARG A 304 13.85 -12.78 -0.41
N TRP A 305 14.66 -13.72 -0.91
CA TRP A 305 15.05 -13.83 -2.31
C TRP A 305 14.89 -15.27 -2.81
N THR A 306 14.86 -15.49 -4.12
CA THR A 306 14.57 -16.80 -4.76
C THR A 306 13.29 -17.48 -4.25
N HIS A 307 12.35 -16.73 -3.78
CA HIS A 307 11.02 -17.17 -3.39
C HIS A 307 10.10 -17.29 -4.61
N THR A 308 8.93 -17.85 -4.42
CA THR A 308 7.88 -17.89 -5.46
C THR A 308 6.77 -16.88 -5.16
N ALA A 309 6.13 -16.40 -6.22
CA ALA A 309 4.89 -15.63 -6.11
C ALA A 309 3.86 -16.15 -7.11
N THR A 310 2.62 -16.28 -6.67
CA THR A 310 1.51 -16.82 -7.46
C THR A 310 0.26 -16.00 -7.24
N LEU A 311 -0.35 -15.54 -8.33
CA LEU A 311 -1.67 -14.91 -8.27
C LEU A 311 -2.73 -15.98 -8.00
N LEU A 312 -3.50 -15.80 -6.94
CA LEU A 312 -4.59 -16.68 -6.56
C LEU A 312 -5.90 -16.27 -7.27
N PRO A 313 -6.88 -17.19 -7.41
CA PRO A 313 -8.18 -16.89 -8.04
C PRO A 313 -8.97 -15.76 -7.34
N ASN A 314 -8.70 -15.53 -6.06
CA ASN A 314 -9.32 -14.43 -5.29
C ASN A 314 -8.60 -13.08 -5.46
N GLY A 315 -7.67 -12.96 -6.41
CA GLY A 315 -6.93 -11.74 -6.71
C GLY A 315 -5.74 -11.44 -5.80
N LYS A 316 -5.50 -12.23 -4.75
CA LYS A 316 -4.33 -12.07 -3.88
C LYS A 316 -3.08 -12.70 -4.50
N ALA A 317 -1.89 -12.14 -4.23
CA ALA A 317 -0.65 -12.80 -4.59
C ALA A 317 -0.04 -13.52 -3.37
N LEU A 318 0.14 -14.83 -3.49
CA LEU A 318 0.83 -15.65 -2.49
C LEU A 318 2.33 -15.59 -2.76
N VAL A 319 3.10 -15.20 -1.75
CA VAL A 319 4.57 -15.24 -1.74
C VAL A 319 4.99 -16.31 -0.76
N ALA A 320 5.85 -17.24 -1.17
CA ALA A 320 6.20 -18.40 -0.34
C ALA A 320 7.68 -18.80 -0.46
N GLY A 321 8.26 -19.23 0.66
CA GLY A 321 9.62 -19.78 0.73
C GLY A 321 10.71 -18.76 0.48
N GLY A 322 11.82 -19.22 -0.13
CA GLY A 322 13.03 -18.45 -0.40
C GLY A 322 14.01 -18.44 0.77
N PHE A 323 15.00 -17.57 0.68
CA PHE A 323 16.06 -17.43 1.68
C PHE A 323 16.01 -16.04 2.32
N SER A 324 16.23 -15.97 3.64
CA SER A 324 16.28 -14.71 4.39
C SER A 324 17.70 -14.14 4.52
N SER A 325 18.72 -14.93 4.20
CA SER A 325 20.14 -14.52 4.23
C SER A 325 20.98 -15.34 3.24
N PHE A 326 22.21 -14.89 2.98
CA PHE A 326 23.18 -15.60 2.11
C PHE A 326 23.88 -16.78 2.81
N SER A 327 23.88 -16.80 4.14
CA SER A 327 24.55 -17.85 4.95
C SER A 327 23.65 -19.04 5.29
N GLY A 328 22.45 -19.11 4.73
CA GLY A 328 21.41 -20.06 5.06
C GLY A 328 20.25 -19.38 5.78
N GLY A 329 19.15 -20.05 5.92
CA GLY A 329 17.91 -19.50 6.49
C GLY A 329 16.79 -19.59 5.47
N GLU A 330 16.56 -20.82 4.98
CA GLU A 330 15.39 -21.15 4.17
C GLU A 330 14.13 -20.78 4.95
N LEU A 331 13.21 -20.12 4.29
CA LEU A 331 11.95 -19.72 4.87
C LEU A 331 10.87 -20.77 4.56
N ALA A 332 10.25 -21.28 5.59
CA ALA A 332 9.02 -22.07 5.47
C ALA A 332 7.76 -21.18 5.43
N SER A 333 7.91 -19.89 5.69
CA SER A 333 6.79 -18.94 5.76
C SER A 333 6.26 -18.57 4.39
N ALA A 334 4.95 -18.33 4.35
CA ALA A 334 4.28 -17.74 3.20
C ALA A 334 3.51 -16.49 3.64
N GLU A 335 3.38 -15.54 2.72
CA GLU A 335 2.72 -14.26 2.94
C GLU A 335 1.75 -13.97 1.79
N LEU A 336 0.64 -13.32 2.10
CA LEU A 336 -0.33 -12.93 1.09
C LEU A 336 -0.23 -11.42 0.86
N TYR A 337 0.09 -11.04 -0.37
CA TYR A 337 -0.16 -9.69 -0.84
C TYR A 337 -1.65 -9.56 -1.17
N ASN A 338 -2.34 -8.71 -0.43
CA ASN A 338 -3.77 -8.49 -0.61
C ASN A 338 -3.97 -7.11 -1.27
N MET A 339 -4.40 -7.09 -2.51
CA MET A 339 -4.74 -5.84 -3.20
C MET A 339 -5.91 -5.11 -2.53
N SER A 340 -6.86 -5.86 -1.96
CA SER A 340 -7.97 -5.27 -1.22
C SER A 340 -7.52 -4.55 0.06
N GLN A 341 -6.33 -4.89 0.60
CA GLN A 341 -5.75 -4.15 1.72
C GLN A 341 -5.00 -2.89 1.28
N LEU A 342 -4.59 -2.76 0.01
CA LEU A 342 -4.02 -1.51 -0.54
C LEU A 342 -5.10 -0.51 -0.94
N ASP A 343 -6.31 -0.99 -1.23
CA ASP A 343 -7.41 -0.16 -1.76
C ASP A 343 -8.55 0.07 -0.75
N THR A 344 -8.69 -0.74 0.29
CA THR A 344 -9.88 -0.65 1.16
C THR A 344 -9.60 -0.40 2.63
N THR A 345 -8.36 -0.49 3.10
CA THR A 345 -8.06 -0.45 4.53
C THR A 345 -7.25 0.77 5.01
N GLN A 346 -6.80 1.65 4.14
CA GLN A 346 -6.24 2.95 4.51
C GLN A 346 -6.80 4.06 3.61
N PRO A 347 -8.09 4.41 3.76
CA PRO A 347 -8.70 5.44 2.94
C PRO A 347 -8.14 6.83 3.21
N LEU A 348 -7.64 7.08 4.43
CA LEU A 348 -7.20 8.39 4.88
C LEU A 348 -5.68 8.43 5.05
N LEU A 349 -5.00 9.24 4.23
CA LEU A 349 -3.56 9.51 4.34
C LEU A 349 -3.24 10.72 5.20
N ASN A 350 -4.13 11.68 5.18
CA ASN A 350 -3.99 12.95 5.85
C ASN A 350 -5.36 13.49 6.23
N ILE A 351 -5.38 14.14 7.34
CA ILE A 351 -6.50 14.88 7.89
C ILE A 351 -5.98 16.28 8.18
N SER A 352 -6.64 17.29 7.66
CA SER A 352 -6.28 18.67 7.95
C SER A 352 -7.53 19.48 8.29
N THR A 353 -7.46 20.36 9.29
CA THR A 353 -8.55 21.28 9.59
C THR A 353 -8.03 22.65 9.90
N ARG A 354 -8.53 23.62 9.15
CA ARG A 354 -8.28 25.04 9.36
C ARG A 354 -9.51 25.72 9.94
N ALA A 355 -9.33 26.41 11.04
CA ALA A 355 -10.35 27.27 11.63
C ALA A 355 -9.71 28.39 12.45
N ARG A 356 -10.54 29.33 12.90
CA ARG A 356 -10.09 30.35 13.84
C ARG A 356 -9.90 29.77 15.23
N VAL A 357 -8.72 29.97 15.79
CA VAL A 357 -8.37 29.63 17.16
C VAL A 357 -8.60 30.84 18.02
N LEU A 358 -9.49 30.73 18.96
CA LEU A 358 -9.81 31.75 19.95
C LEU A 358 -9.28 31.33 21.33
N THR A 359 -9.83 31.90 22.39
CA THR A 359 -9.40 31.59 23.76
C THR A 359 -10.39 30.66 24.45
N GLN A 360 -9.99 30.11 25.60
CA GLN A 360 -10.80 29.19 26.43
C GLN A 360 -11.23 27.94 25.67
N ASP A 361 -12.53 27.79 25.38
CA ASP A 361 -13.13 26.60 24.79
C ASP A 361 -13.28 26.68 23.28
N GLU A 362 -13.04 27.86 22.69
CA GLU A 362 -13.13 28.11 21.25
C GLU A 362 -11.78 27.89 20.56
N VAL A 363 -11.12 26.80 20.93
CA VAL A 363 -9.86 26.30 20.34
C VAL A 363 -10.12 25.38 19.17
N LEU A 364 -9.11 25.14 18.35
CA LEU A 364 -9.21 24.16 17.26
C LEU A 364 -8.86 22.76 17.78
N ILE A 365 -9.77 21.83 17.58
CA ILE A 365 -9.63 20.44 18.02
C ILE A 365 -9.71 19.52 16.80
N GLY A 366 -8.70 18.67 16.62
CA GLY A 366 -8.70 17.60 15.65
C GLY A 366 -8.81 16.25 16.33
N GLY A 367 -9.88 15.51 16.07
CA GLY A 367 -10.08 14.15 16.57
C GLY A 367 -9.81 13.12 15.48
N PHE A 368 -9.19 11.99 15.84
CA PHE A 368 -8.96 10.87 14.95
C PHE A 368 -9.05 9.54 15.69
N ILE A 369 -9.37 8.48 14.96
CA ILE A 369 -9.49 7.13 15.51
C ILE A 369 -8.47 6.24 14.81
N ILE A 370 -7.66 5.54 15.59
CA ILE A 370 -6.78 4.48 15.13
C ILE A 370 -7.49 3.15 15.37
N THR A 371 -7.67 2.36 14.30
CA THR A 371 -8.24 1.01 14.35
C THR A 371 -7.22 -0.01 13.88
N GLY A 372 -7.34 -1.25 14.35
CA GLY A 372 -6.43 -2.34 14.01
C GLY A 372 -5.91 -3.06 15.27
N ALA A 373 -4.88 -3.89 15.09
CA ALA A 373 -4.35 -4.74 16.16
C ALA A 373 -2.95 -4.34 16.66
N GLN A 374 -2.34 -3.31 16.05
CA GLN A 374 -0.97 -2.86 16.36
C GLN A 374 -0.94 -1.36 16.57
N ASP A 375 0.16 -0.86 17.12
CA ASP A 375 0.40 0.57 17.29
C ASP A 375 0.58 1.25 15.92
N LYS A 376 0.23 2.55 15.87
CA LYS A 376 0.31 3.41 14.70
C LYS A 376 1.19 4.61 14.97
N THR A 377 2.15 4.89 14.09
CA THR A 377 2.94 6.12 14.18
C THR A 377 2.29 7.23 13.37
N VAL A 378 1.94 8.31 14.04
CA VAL A 378 1.33 9.50 13.46
C VAL A 378 2.20 10.72 13.69
N LEU A 379 2.17 11.66 12.74
CA LEU A 379 2.75 12.98 12.89
C LEU A 379 1.61 13.99 12.89
N ILE A 380 1.55 14.80 13.94
CA ILE A 380 0.52 15.81 14.14
C ILE A 380 1.19 17.18 14.10
N ARG A 381 0.67 18.10 13.27
CA ARG A 381 1.18 19.47 13.17
C ARG A 381 0.16 20.47 13.62
N GLY A 382 0.63 21.48 14.34
CA GLY A 382 -0.10 22.70 14.67
C GLY A 382 0.54 23.88 13.93
N ILE A 383 -0.09 24.30 12.86
CA ILE A 383 0.43 25.30 11.92
C ILE A 383 -0.24 26.65 12.14
N GLY A 384 0.55 27.71 12.12
CA GLY A 384 0.09 29.08 12.27
C GLY A 384 0.84 30.07 11.39
N PRO A 385 2.06 30.49 11.74
CA PRO A 385 2.80 31.55 11.04
C PRO A 385 3.00 31.29 9.56
N SER A 386 3.27 30.07 9.15
CA SER A 386 3.48 29.73 7.72
C SER A 386 2.22 29.85 6.87
N LEU A 387 1.03 29.96 7.46
CA LEU A 387 -0.22 30.22 6.73
C LEU A 387 -0.23 31.60 6.04
N THR A 388 0.65 32.54 6.44
CA THR A 388 0.83 33.83 5.74
C THR A 388 1.22 33.62 4.28
N THR A 389 2.02 32.60 3.97
CA THR A 389 2.43 32.27 2.59
C THR A 389 1.26 31.86 1.70
N PHE A 390 0.15 31.43 2.31
CA PHE A 390 -1.11 31.06 1.65
C PHE A 390 -2.17 32.16 1.70
N GLY A 391 -1.78 33.40 2.03
CA GLY A 391 -2.65 34.57 2.01
C GLY A 391 -3.55 34.74 3.24
N ILE A 392 -3.32 33.97 4.32
CA ILE A 392 -4.08 34.13 5.58
C ILE A 392 -3.59 35.41 6.27
N ALA A 393 -4.49 36.37 6.42
CA ALA A 393 -4.14 37.71 6.93
C ALA A 393 -3.85 37.72 8.45
N MET A 394 -4.51 36.85 9.22
CA MET A 394 -4.37 36.77 10.68
C MET A 394 -4.09 35.32 11.12
N PRO A 395 -2.90 34.78 10.80
CA PRO A 395 -2.55 33.45 11.26
C PRO A 395 -2.30 33.43 12.78
N LEU A 396 -2.44 32.27 13.39
CA LEU A 396 -2.06 32.07 14.79
C LEU A 396 -0.55 32.26 14.93
N ALA A 397 -0.12 33.23 15.76
CA ALA A 397 1.28 33.68 15.77
C ALA A 397 2.24 32.67 16.40
N ASP A 398 1.79 31.95 17.43
CA ASP A 398 2.59 31.00 18.21
C ASP A 398 1.68 29.83 18.65
N PRO A 399 1.53 28.76 17.82
CA PRO A 399 0.66 27.63 18.09
C PRO A 399 1.29 26.67 19.11
N THR A 400 0.51 26.20 20.07
CA THR A 400 0.86 25.10 20.97
C THR A 400 -0.07 23.92 20.74
N LEU A 401 0.46 22.71 20.74
CA LEU A 401 -0.25 21.48 20.44
C LEU A 401 -0.24 20.52 21.62
N GLU A 402 -1.41 20.00 21.99
CA GLU A 402 -1.59 18.97 23.01
C GLU A 402 -2.22 17.74 22.37
N LEU A 403 -1.73 16.53 22.70
CA LEU A 403 -2.32 15.25 22.31
C LEU A 403 -2.90 14.56 23.54
N HIS A 404 -4.18 14.19 23.45
CA HIS A 404 -4.93 13.53 24.52
C HIS A 404 -5.48 12.18 24.07
N ASP A 405 -5.63 11.24 25.01
CA ASP A 405 -6.32 9.97 24.79
C ASP A 405 -7.84 10.09 24.96
N HIS A 406 -8.56 8.97 24.78
CA HIS A 406 -10.02 8.89 24.92
C HIS A 406 -10.55 9.20 26.33
N THR A 407 -9.70 9.20 27.35
CA THR A 407 -10.06 9.59 28.74
C THR A 407 -9.83 11.07 29.01
N SER A 408 -9.37 11.83 28.03
CA SER A 408 -8.90 13.22 28.12
C SER A 408 -7.57 13.37 28.89
N ALA A 409 -6.84 12.28 29.11
CA ALA A 409 -5.52 12.38 29.70
C ALA A 409 -4.52 12.91 28.67
N LEU A 410 -3.67 13.86 29.08
CA LEU A 410 -2.60 14.41 28.27
C LEU A 410 -1.53 13.32 28.05
N ILE A 411 -1.28 12.98 26.79
CA ILE A 411 -0.20 12.06 26.40
C ILE A 411 1.10 12.85 26.26
N THR A 412 1.07 13.93 25.49
CA THR A 412 2.24 14.78 25.24
C THR A 412 1.81 16.15 24.70
N SER A 413 2.70 17.12 24.75
CA SER A 413 2.51 18.44 24.17
C SER A 413 3.79 18.93 23.51
N ASN A 414 3.65 19.86 22.56
CA ASN A 414 4.76 20.52 21.91
C ASN A 414 4.42 22.01 21.66
N ASP A 415 5.41 22.86 21.84
CA ASP A 415 5.34 24.29 21.60
C ASP A 415 6.09 24.67 20.31
N ASN A 416 7.33 24.24 20.17
CA ASN A 416 8.14 24.47 18.99
C ASN A 416 8.68 23.14 18.48
N TRP A 417 8.51 22.82 17.21
CA TRP A 417 8.85 21.50 16.66
C TRP A 417 10.33 21.10 16.77
N ARG A 418 11.22 22.10 16.95
CA ARG A 418 12.66 21.83 17.12
C ARG A 418 13.07 21.46 18.54
N ASP A 419 12.20 21.68 19.52
CA ASP A 419 12.52 21.44 20.93
C ASP A 419 12.62 19.94 21.26
N SER A 420 11.92 19.11 20.47
CA SER A 420 11.97 17.64 20.62
C SER A 420 11.86 16.93 19.28
N GLN A 421 12.51 15.76 19.15
CA GLN A 421 12.41 14.86 17.97
C GLN A 421 12.75 15.52 16.62
N GLN A 422 13.51 16.63 16.60
CA GLN A 422 13.79 17.41 15.39
C GLN A 422 14.31 16.55 14.22
N SER A 423 15.25 15.64 14.47
CA SER A 423 15.83 14.78 13.42
C SER A 423 14.82 13.78 12.86
N GLN A 424 13.97 13.22 13.71
CA GLN A 424 12.92 12.27 13.31
C GLN A 424 11.83 12.98 12.52
N ILE A 425 11.38 14.16 12.97
CA ILE A 425 10.40 14.99 12.27
C ILE A 425 10.94 15.43 10.91
N SER A 426 12.21 15.88 10.83
CA SER A 426 12.84 16.26 9.56
C SER A 426 12.94 15.10 8.58
N ALA A 427 13.19 13.87 9.07
CA ALA A 427 13.28 12.67 8.24
C ALA A 427 11.94 12.29 7.57
N THR A 428 10.80 12.71 8.13
CA THR A 428 9.47 12.49 7.50
C THR A 428 9.22 13.38 6.28
N GLY A 429 10.01 14.45 6.09
CA GLY A 429 9.76 15.47 5.06
C GLY A 429 8.58 16.40 5.36
N LEU A 430 7.96 16.29 6.55
CA LEU A 430 6.77 17.04 6.96
C LEU A 430 7.07 18.14 7.98
N ALA A 431 8.35 18.45 8.22
CA ALA A 431 8.75 19.53 9.13
C ALA A 431 8.14 20.87 8.71
N PRO A 432 7.59 21.68 9.64
CA PRO A 432 7.08 23.01 9.34
C PRO A 432 8.18 23.97 8.87
N SER A 433 7.79 25.03 8.18
CA SER A 433 8.73 26.06 7.70
C SER A 433 9.05 27.12 8.77
N SER A 434 8.21 27.29 9.77
CA SER A 434 8.43 28.20 10.89
C SER A 434 8.86 27.43 12.15
N ASP A 435 9.86 27.96 12.85
CA ASP A 435 10.38 27.33 14.07
C ASP A 435 9.40 27.40 15.27
N SER A 436 8.48 28.37 15.26
CA SER A 436 7.44 28.52 16.29
C SER A 436 6.18 27.65 16.06
N GLU A 437 6.18 26.78 15.06
CA GLU A 437 5.09 25.84 14.84
C GLU A 437 5.30 24.53 15.62
N SER A 438 4.20 23.91 16.02
CA SER A 438 4.22 22.73 16.88
C SER A 438 4.13 21.44 16.08
N VAL A 439 4.90 20.41 16.47
CA VAL A 439 4.78 19.05 15.91
C VAL A 439 4.90 18.00 17.00
N ILE A 440 4.03 17.01 16.94
CA ILE A 440 4.09 15.80 17.77
C ILE A 440 4.25 14.60 16.84
N LEU A 441 5.31 13.82 17.03
CA LEU A 441 5.50 12.51 16.42
C LEU A 441 5.27 11.46 17.50
N ALA A 442 4.22 10.62 17.37
CA ALA A 442 3.82 9.67 18.39
C ALA A 442 3.45 8.32 17.81
N THR A 443 3.82 7.24 18.52
CA THR A 443 3.35 5.87 18.24
C THR A 443 2.25 5.56 19.25
N LEU A 444 1.04 5.29 18.75
CA LEU A 444 -0.19 5.21 19.50
C LEU A 444 -0.87 3.86 19.29
N ALA A 445 -1.39 3.27 20.37
CA ALA A 445 -2.21 2.07 20.29
C ALA A 445 -3.56 2.34 19.59
N PRO A 446 -4.28 1.30 19.10
CA PRO A 446 -5.64 1.47 18.63
C PRO A 446 -6.53 2.17 19.67
N GLY A 447 -7.25 3.22 19.25
CA GLY A 447 -8.05 4.05 20.15
C GLY A 447 -8.45 5.38 19.53
N ALA A 448 -9.19 6.20 20.28
CA ALA A 448 -9.57 7.54 19.90
C ALA A 448 -8.63 8.57 20.53
N TYR A 449 -8.23 9.55 19.75
CA TYR A 449 -7.27 10.59 20.13
C TYR A 449 -7.75 11.98 19.75
N THR A 450 -7.29 12.97 20.49
CA THR A 450 -7.64 14.37 20.27
C THR A 450 -6.38 15.24 20.29
N ALA A 451 -6.16 15.97 19.22
CA ALA A 451 -5.16 17.02 19.11
C ALA A 451 -5.81 18.38 19.37
N VAL A 452 -5.31 19.14 20.30
CA VAL A 452 -5.83 20.46 20.67
C VAL A 452 -4.81 21.53 20.31
N LEU A 453 -5.18 22.44 19.42
CA LEU A 453 -4.36 23.58 19.01
C LEU A 453 -4.82 24.84 19.72
N ARG A 454 -3.89 25.50 20.38
CA ARG A 454 -4.09 26.77 21.10
C ARG A 454 -3.07 27.81 20.67
N GLY A 455 -3.37 29.06 20.90
CA GLY A 455 -2.36 30.11 20.84
C GLY A 455 -1.65 30.26 22.18
N LYS A 456 -0.32 30.28 22.16
CA LYS A 456 0.52 30.53 23.31
C LYS A 456 0.15 31.87 23.95
N ALA A 457 0.11 31.92 25.29
CA ALA A 457 -0.28 33.11 26.05
C ALA A 457 -1.65 33.69 25.62
N MET A 458 -2.61 32.84 25.23
CA MET A 458 -3.96 33.23 24.78
C MET A 458 -3.99 34.06 23.49
N THR A 459 -2.98 33.95 22.64
CA THR A 459 -3.02 34.56 21.31
C THR A 459 -4.11 33.89 20.46
N THR A 460 -4.68 34.67 19.54
CA THR A 460 -5.75 34.20 18.66
C THR A 460 -5.37 34.39 17.20
N GLY A 461 -5.93 33.59 16.31
CA GLY A 461 -5.67 33.66 14.89
C GLY A 461 -6.15 32.44 14.14
N THR A 462 -5.98 32.37 12.84
CA THR A 462 -6.30 31.20 12.04
C THR A 462 -5.19 30.16 12.20
N GLY A 463 -5.56 28.97 12.66
CA GLY A 463 -4.65 27.83 12.82
C GLY A 463 -5.07 26.64 11.95
N LEU A 464 -4.14 25.71 11.77
CA LEU A 464 -4.35 24.47 11.03
C LEU A 464 -3.81 23.31 11.88
N VAL A 465 -4.65 22.31 12.13
CA VAL A 465 -4.24 21.00 12.66
C VAL A 465 -4.19 20.00 11.53
N GLU A 466 -3.11 19.24 11.45
CA GLU A 466 -2.96 18.17 10.48
C GLU A 466 -2.50 16.89 11.18
N VAL A 467 -3.03 15.75 10.74
CA VAL A 467 -2.63 14.42 11.21
C VAL A 467 -2.22 13.59 10.00
N TYR A 468 -1.01 13.07 10.03
CA TYR A 468 -0.43 12.24 8.97
C TYR A 468 -0.15 10.83 9.48
N ASP A 469 -0.51 9.85 8.67
CA ASP A 469 -0.04 8.48 8.81
C ASP A 469 1.39 8.39 8.24
N VAL A 470 2.40 8.17 9.09
CA VAL A 470 3.80 8.19 8.67
C VAL A 470 4.47 6.82 8.67
N ASP A 471 3.88 5.78 9.26
CA ASP A 471 4.44 4.43 9.24
C ASP A 471 3.82 3.51 8.18
N GLN A 472 2.69 3.92 7.60
CA GLN A 472 1.96 3.16 6.58
C GLN A 472 1.70 1.69 6.96
N ASN A 473 1.62 1.38 8.27
CA ASN A 473 1.34 0.04 8.76
C ASN A 473 -0.05 -0.42 8.28
N PRO A 474 -0.17 -1.48 7.45
CA PRO A 474 -1.45 -1.90 6.89
C PRO A 474 -2.40 -2.53 7.91
N ASN A 475 -1.88 -2.92 9.09
CA ASN A 475 -2.67 -3.57 10.14
C ASN A 475 -3.33 -2.56 11.09
N THR A 476 -3.05 -1.27 10.92
CA THR A 476 -3.61 -0.17 11.71
C THR A 476 -3.91 1.02 10.82
N GLN A 477 -5.03 1.70 11.07
CA GLN A 477 -5.53 2.75 10.19
C GLN A 477 -6.05 3.94 10.99
N ILE A 478 -5.98 5.12 10.34
CA ILE A 478 -6.78 6.27 10.74
C ILE A 478 -8.11 6.16 10.00
N THR A 479 -9.24 6.01 10.73
CA THR A 479 -10.54 5.67 10.13
C THR A 479 -11.57 6.78 10.15
N ASN A 480 -11.39 7.80 10.95
CA ASN A 480 -12.32 8.91 11.08
C ASN A 480 -11.57 10.23 11.25
N LEU A 481 -12.15 11.28 10.69
CA LEU A 481 -11.80 12.66 10.97
C LEU A 481 -12.98 13.34 11.67
N SER A 482 -12.71 13.98 12.77
CA SER A 482 -13.64 14.89 13.42
C SER A 482 -12.89 16.15 13.84
N ALA A 483 -13.35 17.31 13.43
CA ALA A 483 -12.68 18.54 13.80
C ALA A 483 -13.70 19.59 14.26
N ARG A 484 -13.42 20.19 15.42
CA ARG A 484 -14.23 21.22 16.06
C ARG A 484 -13.46 22.52 16.16
N GLY A 485 -14.07 23.61 15.73
CA GLY A 485 -13.47 24.94 15.84
C GLY A 485 -14.51 26.03 15.63
N PHE A 486 -14.08 27.28 15.77
CA PHE A 486 -14.94 28.44 15.55
C PHE A 486 -15.12 28.69 14.05
N VAL A 487 -16.36 28.77 13.62
CA VAL A 487 -16.80 29.13 12.23
C VAL A 487 -17.15 30.61 12.21
N GLY A 488 -16.34 31.38 11.52
CA GLY A 488 -16.56 32.80 11.29
C GLY A 488 -17.21 33.09 9.93
N THR A 489 -17.07 34.32 9.47
CA THR A 489 -17.57 34.78 8.17
C THR A 489 -16.44 35.05 7.19
N GLY A 490 -16.75 35.16 5.89
CA GLY A 490 -15.75 35.41 4.85
C GLY A 490 -14.73 34.29 4.74
N ASP A 491 -13.45 34.58 4.96
CA ASP A 491 -12.34 33.61 4.91
C ASP A 491 -12.12 32.87 6.24
N ASP A 492 -12.77 33.32 7.33
CA ASP A 492 -12.67 32.70 8.65
C ASP A 492 -13.64 31.50 8.83
N VAL A 493 -13.98 30.82 7.76
CA VAL A 493 -14.80 29.62 7.76
C VAL A 493 -13.99 28.40 8.22
N MET A 494 -14.68 27.35 8.69
CA MET A 494 -14.02 26.09 8.98
C MET A 494 -13.83 25.29 7.70
N ILE A 495 -12.62 24.74 7.53
CA ILE A 495 -12.26 23.93 6.37
C ILE A 495 -11.66 22.62 6.86
N GLY A 496 -12.34 21.50 6.55
CA GLY A 496 -11.84 20.14 6.74
C GLY A 496 -11.29 19.58 5.45
N GLY A 497 -10.00 19.28 5.39
CA GLY A 497 -9.35 18.62 4.26
C GLY A 497 -9.14 17.14 4.53
N THR A 498 -9.30 16.31 3.53
CA THR A 498 -9.01 14.88 3.59
C THR A 498 -8.39 14.39 2.29
N ILE A 499 -7.46 13.45 2.39
CA ILE A 499 -6.87 12.79 1.24
C ILE A 499 -7.19 11.31 1.33
N PHE A 500 -7.97 10.82 0.35
CA PHE A 500 -8.19 9.39 0.17
C PHE A 500 -7.12 8.81 -0.73
N ARG A 501 -6.47 7.74 -0.27
CA ARG A 501 -5.55 6.98 -1.11
C ARG A 501 -6.36 6.26 -2.17
N GLY A 502 -5.98 6.31 -3.44
CA GLY A 502 -6.69 5.54 -4.46
C GLY A 502 -5.93 5.40 -5.75
N SER A 503 -6.05 4.19 -6.33
CA SER A 503 -5.76 3.94 -7.74
C SER A 503 -6.94 4.39 -8.59
N PRO A 504 -6.75 4.72 -9.87
CA PRO A 504 -7.88 4.97 -10.77
C PRO A 504 -8.89 3.82 -10.74
N GLY A 505 -10.14 4.13 -10.37
CA GLY A 505 -11.23 3.15 -10.26
C GLY A 505 -11.63 2.77 -8.84
N THR A 506 -10.83 3.12 -7.81
CA THR A 506 -11.29 2.97 -6.42
C THR A 506 -12.21 4.12 -6.06
N ALA A 507 -13.35 3.80 -5.50
CA ALA A 507 -14.32 4.78 -5.03
C ALA A 507 -14.65 4.51 -3.56
N TYR A 508 -14.65 5.57 -2.75
CA TYR A 508 -14.97 5.53 -1.32
C TYR A 508 -16.35 6.12 -1.11
N ARG A 509 -17.22 5.38 -0.46
CA ARG A 509 -18.51 5.90 -0.04
C ARG A 509 -18.36 6.56 1.31
N VAL A 510 -18.48 7.88 1.36
CA VAL A 510 -18.21 8.67 2.56
C VAL A 510 -19.43 9.44 2.99
N LEU A 511 -19.64 9.56 4.31
CA LEU A 511 -20.56 10.50 4.93
C LEU A 511 -19.75 11.69 5.44
N VAL A 512 -20.13 12.89 5.00
CA VAL A 512 -19.58 14.16 5.52
C VAL A 512 -20.69 14.89 6.25
N ARG A 513 -20.40 15.35 7.48
CA ARG A 513 -21.38 16.09 8.29
C ARG A 513 -20.83 17.43 8.72
N ALA A 514 -21.72 18.42 8.87
CA ALA A 514 -21.46 19.66 9.56
C ALA A 514 -22.45 19.79 10.73
N ILE A 515 -21.92 19.73 11.94
CA ILE A 515 -22.70 19.70 13.18
C ILE A 515 -22.54 21.03 13.90
N GLY A 516 -23.63 21.52 14.45
CA GLY A 516 -23.65 22.81 15.16
C GLY A 516 -24.60 22.80 16.35
N PRO A 517 -25.93 22.88 16.16
CA PRO A 517 -26.91 23.01 17.26
C PRO A 517 -26.81 21.92 18.30
N SER A 518 -26.59 20.66 17.91
CA SER A 518 -26.49 19.54 18.84
C SER A 518 -25.26 19.60 19.75
N LEU A 519 -24.24 20.41 19.42
CA LEU A 519 -23.07 20.63 20.28
C LEU A 519 -23.44 21.32 21.61
N ALA A 520 -24.57 22.05 21.67
CA ALA A 520 -25.09 22.62 22.90
C ALA A 520 -25.36 21.54 23.97
N ASN A 521 -25.88 20.36 23.53
CA ASN A 521 -26.12 19.22 24.41
C ASN A 521 -24.83 18.60 24.97
N MET A 522 -23.70 18.97 24.39
CA MET A 522 -22.36 18.50 24.79
C MET A 522 -21.57 19.57 25.52
N GLY A 523 -22.24 20.67 25.96
CA GLY A 523 -21.67 21.73 26.78
C GLY A 523 -20.89 22.78 25.98
N VAL A 524 -21.03 22.86 24.65
CA VAL A 524 -20.48 23.96 23.87
C VAL A 524 -21.31 25.21 24.06
N ALA A 525 -20.69 26.29 24.57
CA ALA A 525 -21.39 27.50 24.99
C ALA A 525 -21.96 28.33 23.81
N SER A 526 -21.26 28.35 22.68
CA SER A 526 -21.59 29.14 21.49
C SER A 526 -21.65 28.25 20.22
N PRO A 527 -22.58 27.29 20.13
CA PRO A 527 -22.64 26.41 18.95
C PRO A 527 -23.08 27.20 17.72
N LEU A 528 -22.62 26.79 16.55
CA LEU A 528 -23.12 27.29 15.27
C LEU A 528 -24.59 26.83 15.10
N LEU A 529 -25.52 27.77 14.99
CA LEU A 529 -26.95 27.44 15.09
C LEU A 529 -27.53 26.82 13.83
N ASP A 530 -26.89 27.02 12.69
CA ASP A 530 -27.36 26.60 11.39
C ASP A 530 -26.14 26.41 10.43
N PRO A 531 -25.51 25.22 10.42
CA PRO A 531 -24.33 24.95 9.62
C PRO A 531 -24.69 24.51 8.21
N ALA A 532 -24.14 25.17 7.20
CA ALA A 532 -24.19 24.74 5.80
C ALA A 532 -22.85 24.11 5.39
N LEU A 533 -22.93 23.01 4.64
CA LEU A 533 -21.79 22.21 4.15
C LEU A 533 -21.63 22.36 2.64
N SER A 534 -20.40 22.54 2.17
CA SER A 534 -20.04 22.36 0.77
C SER A 534 -18.80 21.48 0.65
N LEU A 535 -18.87 20.45 -0.20
CA LEU A 535 -17.76 19.54 -0.50
C LEU A 535 -17.16 19.88 -1.87
N HIS A 536 -15.83 19.96 -1.93
CA HIS A 536 -15.08 20.37 -3.11
C HIS A 536 -14.02 19.32 -3.49
N ASP A 537 -13.68 19.25 -4.78
CA ASP A 537 -12.56 18.48 -5.30
C ASP A 537 -11.21 19.22 -5.13
N ALA A 538 -10.12 18.58 -5.55
CA ALA A 538 -8.77 19.16 -5.50
C ALA A 538 -8.59 20.44 -6.35
N ASN A 539 -9.47 20.70 -7.31
CA ASN A 539 -9.45 21.89 -8.16
C ASN A 539 -10.35 23.01 -7.60
N GLY A 540 -11.02 22.78 -6.47
CA GLY A 540 -11.96 23.71 -5.86
C GLY A 540 -13.36 23.67 -6.46
N ASN A 541 -13.68 22.74 -7.35
CA ASN A 541 -15.04 22.60 -7.90
C ASN A 541 -15.97 22.01 -6.84
N VAL A 542 -17.18 22.55 -6.73
CA VAL A 542 -18.21 22.03 -5.84
C VAL A 542 -18.70 20.68 -6.34
N ILE A 543 -18.59 19.65 -5.48
CA ILE A 543 -19.14 18.31 -5.73
C ILE A 543 -20.60 18.26 -5.29
N THR A 544 -20.87 18.72 -4.07
CA THR A 544 -22.21 18.76 -3.48
C THR A 544 -22.28 19.80 -2.37
N THR A 545 -23.50 20.21 -2.05
CA THR A 545 -23.83 21.10 -0.92
C THR A 545 -25.03 20.56 -0.18
N ASP A 546 -25.08 20.85 1.11
CA ASP A 546 -26.24 20.55 1.96
C ASP A 546 -26.38 21.63 3.03
N ASP A 547 -27.63 21.92 3.37
CA ASP A 547 -27.99 22.89 4.39
C ASP A 547 -28.72 22.20 5.55
N ASN A 548 -29.60 21.24 5.23
CA ASN A 548 -30.33 20.46 6.21
C ASN A 548 -30.35 18.99 5.78
N TRP A 549 -29.79 18.10 6.56
CA TRP A 549 -29.56 16.69 6.20
C TRP A 549 -30.82 15.90 5.81
N LYS A 550 -32.01 16.42 6.15
CA LYS A 550 -33.29 15.81 5.77
C LYS A 550 -33.80 16.20 4.39
N ASP A 551 -33.23 17.23 3.79
CA ASP A 551 -33.67 17.74 2.48
C ASP A 551 -33.29 16.80 1.34
N SER A 552 -32.17 16.07 1.50
CA SER A 552 -31.71 15.05 0.57
C SER A 552 -31.20 13.82 1.31
N GLN A 553 -31.24 12.65 0.71
CA GLN A 553 -30.64 11.40 1.22
C GLN A 553 -31.05 11.00 2.67
N GLN A 554 -32.15 11.54 3.22
CA GLN A 554 -32.55 11.33 4.62
C GLN A 554 -32.56 9.85 5.04
N SER A 555 -33.19 8.98 4.24
CA SER A 555 -33.29 7.54 4.54
C SER A 555 -31.94 6.84 4.50
N GLU A 556 -31.08 7.24 3.56
CA GLU A 556 -29.75 6.67 3.39
C GLU A 556 -28.81 7.09 4.54
N ILE A 557 -28.84 8.38 4.92
CA ILE A 557 -28.09 8.92 6.06
C ILE A 557 -28.57 8.29 7.36
N ALA A 558 -29.88 8.18 7.59
CA ALA A 558 -30.44 7.53 8.77
C ALA A 558 -30.04 6.05 8.90
N ALA A 559 -29.97 5.33 7.77
CA ALA A 559 -29.55 3.92 7.75
C ALA A 559 -28.09 3.70 8.17
N THR A 560 -27.23 4.72 8.12
CA THR A 560 -25.85 4.63 8.61
C THR A 560 -25.75 4.59 10.14
N GLY A 561 -26.81 4.99 10.85
CA GLY A 561 -26.76 5.22 12.32
C GLY A 561 -25.95 6.45 12.74
N LEU A 562 -25.49 7.25 11.79
CA LEU A 562 -24.65 8.45 12.01
C LEU A 562 -25.40 9.75 11.66
N ALA A 563 -26.73 9.71 11.48
CA ALA A 563 -27.52 10.88 11.17
C ALA A 563 -27.35 11.99 12.22
N PRO A 564 -27.30 13.27 11.79
CA PRO A 564 -27.36 14.39 12.73
C PRO A 564 -28.60 14.34 13.61
N THR A 565 -28.52 14.91 14.82
CA THR A 565 -29.63 14.87 15.79
C THR A 565 -30.52 16.12 15.74
N ASP A 566 -30.06 17.20 15.13
CA ASP A 566 -30.83 18.42 14.86
C ASP A 566 -31.09 18.53 13.36
N ASP A 567 -32.30 18.96 12.99
CA ASP A 567 -32.73 19.00 11.58
C ASP A 567 -32.00 20.07 10.75
N ARG A 568 -31.42 21.07 11.42
CA ARG A 568 -30.66 22.17 10.79
C ARG A 568 -29.19 21.81 10.53
N GLU A 569 -28.75 20.64 10.92
CA GLU A 569 -27.38 20.18 10.66
C GLU A 569 -27.28 19.60 9.25
N SER A 570 -26.10 19.72 8.62
CA SER A 570 -25.88 19.24 7.26
C SER A 570 -25.24 17.86 7.24
N ALA A 571 -25.63 17.04 6.25
CA ALA A 571 -24.96 15.76 6.00
C ALA A 571 -25.13 15.32 4.55
N VAL A 572 -24.07 14.79 3.96
CA VAL A 572 -24.11 14.25 2.59
C VAL A 572 -23.39 12.91 2.52
N ILE A 573 -23.96 11.96 1.78
CA ILE A 573 -23.28 10.72 1.38
C ILE A 573 -22.86 10.87 -0.07
N VAL A 574 -21.57 10.67 -0.33
CA VAL A 574 -21.01 10.75 -1.67
C VAL A 574 -20.06 9.57 -1.92
N THR A 575 -19.94 9.20 -3.20
CA THR A 575 -18.93 8.23 -3.64
C THR A 575 -17.80 8.98 -4.33
N LEU A 576 -16.61 8.96 -3.76
CA LEU A 576 -15.45 9.74 -4.17
C LEU A 576 -14.34 8.83 -4.66
N PRO A 577 -13.72 9.08 -5.82
CA PRO A 577 -12.46 8.43 -6.20
C PRO A 577 -11.32 8.84 -5.25
N GLY A 578 -10.20 8.11 -5.30
CA GLY A 578 -8.99 8.52 -4.61
C GLY A 578 -8.58 9.93 -5.02
N GLY A 579 -8.21 10.78 -4.03
CA GLY A 579 -7.90 12.18 -4.29
C GLY A 579 -7.99 13.04 -3.04
N ALA A 580 -7.71 14.33 -3.19
CA ALA A 580 -7.85 15.33 -2.13
C ALA A 580 -9.23 16.01 -2.21
N TYR A 581 -9.86 16.17 -1.06
CA TYR A 581 -11.20 16.78 -0.94
C TYR A 581 -11.23 17.77 0.20
N THR A 582 -12.12 18.75 0.08
CA THR A 582 -12.27 19.83 1.06
C THR A 582 -13.75 20.01 1.40
N ALA A 583 -14.06 19.85 2.68
CA ALA A 583 -15.37 20.18 3.25
C ALA A 583 -15.29 21.58 3.88
N ILE A 584 -16.16 22.48 3.45
CA ILE A 584 -16.24 23.84 3.98
C ILE A 584 -17.54 23.98 4.76
N VAL A 585 -17.43 24.39 6.02
CA VAL A 585 -18.56 24.67 6.91
C VAL A 585 -18.73 26.17 7.10
N ARG A 586 -19.94 26.65 6.86
CA ARG A 586 -20.34 28.06 7.06
C ARG A 586 -21.61 28.13 7.87
N GLY A 587 -21.83 29.24 8.53
CA GLY A 587 -23.15 29.53 9.10
C GLY A 587 -24.10 30.14 8.07
N VAL A 588 -25.32 29.62 7.99
CA VAL A 588 -26.41 30.18 7.16
C VAL A 588 -26.64 31.63 7.55
N ASN A 589 -26.87 32.49 6.55
CA ASN A 589 -27.05 33.94 6.73
C ASN A 589 -25.93 34.66 7.48
N GLY A 590 -24.69 34.13 7.43
CA GLY A 590 -23.53 34.72 8.10
C GLY A 590 -23.50 34.46 9.61
N ALA A 591 -24.23 33.47 10.11
CA ALA A 591 -24.14 33.02 11.48
C ALA A 591 -22.71 32.55 11.83
N THR A 592 -22.32 32.77 13.08
CA THR A 592 -21.00 32.36 13.60
C THR A 592 -21.15 31.55 14.87
N GLY A 593 -20.19 30.71 15.16
CA GLY A 593 -20.22 29.86 16.37
C GLY A 593 -19.30 28.66 16.23
N VAL A 594 -19.27 27.82 17.23
CA VAL A 594 -18.47 26.57 17.21
C VAL A 594 -19.22 25.53 16.39
N GLY A 595 -18.56 25.05 15.34
CA GLY A 595 -19.02 23.95 14.48
C GLY A 595 -18.11 22.74 14.56
N LEU A 596 -18.59 21.61 14.07
CA LEU A 596 -17.86 20.37 13.93
C LEU A 596 -18.02 19.84 12.51
N VAL A 597 -16.93 19.46 11.88
CA VAL A 597 -16.94 18.72 10.61
C VAL A 597 -16.48 17.29 10.86
N ASP A 598 -17.26 16.33 10.38
CA ASP A 598 -16.91 14.90 10.44
C ASP A 598 -16.84 14.29 9.04
N VAL A 599 -15.89 13.39 8.84
CA VAL A 599 -15.79 12.57 7.64
C VAL A 599 -15.69 11.11 8.04
N PHE A 600 -16.65 10.30 7.61
CA PHE A 600 -16.71 8.85 7.88
C PHE A 600 -16.61 8.09 6.57
N ASN A 601 -15.75 7.10 6.53
CA ASN A 601 -15.77 6.11 5.47
C ASN A 601 -16.85 5.07 5.77
N LEU A 602 -17.80 4.88 4.84
CA LEU A 602 -18.94 3.97 5.00
C LEU A 602 -18.70 2.58 4.38
N HIS A 603 -17.49 2.31 3.80
CA HIS A 603 -17.12 1.07 3.10
C HIS A 603 -17.93 0.71 1.84
#